data_57b0b574fda6947d07ae0dff28e36e5b
#
_entry.id   57b0b574fda6947d07ae0dff28e36e5b
#
_cell.length_a   1.000
_cell.length_b   1.000
_cell.length_c   1.000
_cell.angle_alpha   90.00
_cell.angle_beta   90.00
_cell.angle_gamma   90.00
#
_symmetry.space_group_name_H-M   'P 1'
#
loop_
_entity.id
_entity.type
_entity.pdbx_description
1 polymer ?
#
loop_
_entity_poly.entity_id
_entity_poly.type
_entity_poly.pdbx_seq_one_letter_code
_entity_poly.pdbx_strand_id
1 'polypeptide(L)'
;MKRHLIAVTAALFAAAPASAQDAAVAAATGMTDKGLFAISAAIALCVAALGGALAQGKVGAAAMEGLARNPQARDSIFVPMIIALVFIETLVLFTFALAFGLNGKI
;
A
#
# COMPACT_ATOMS: atom_id res chain seq x y z
N MET A 1 -24.76 11.98 7.26
CA MET A 1 -24.04 10.71 7.46
C MET A 1 -22.66 10.71 6.78
N LYS A 2 -22.50 11.04 5.49
CA LYS A 2 -21.17 11.02 4.80
C LYS A 2 -20.13 11.98 5.40
N ARG A 3 -20.52 13.17 5.86
CA ARG A 3 -19.60 14.17 6.46
C ARG A 3 -19.05 13.73 7.82
N HIS A 4 -19.82 12.99 8.61
CA HIS A 4 -19.37 12.46 9.90
C HIS A 4 -18.42 11.25 9.73
N LEU A 5 -18.61 10.45 8.69
CA LEU A 5 -17.71 9.34 8.37
C LEU A 5 -16.32 9.84 7.96
N ILE A 6 -16.26 10.89 7.13
CA ILE A 6 -14.99 11.52 6.70
C ILE A 6 -14.28 12.21 7.89
N ALA A 7 -15.04 12.84 8.79
CA ALA A 7 -14.48 13.45 9.99
C ALA A 7 -13.93 12.41 10.97
N VAL A 8 -14.58 11.28 11.11
CA VAL A 8 -14.12 10.15 11.96
C VAL A 8 -12.88 9.49 11.39
N THR A 9 -12.80 9.28 10.07
CA THR A 9 -11.60 8.74 9.43
C THR A 9 -10.43 9.73 9.47
N ALA A 10 -10.66 11.02 9.29
CA ALA A 10 -9.64 12.05 9.42
C ALA A 10 -9.13 12.20 10.87
N ALA A 11 -10.00 12.07 11.88
CA ALA A 11 -9.62 12.09 13.28
C ALA A 11 -8.80 10.86 13.69
N LEU A 12 -9.03 9.70 13.07
CA LEU A 12 -8.24 8.48 13.28
C LEU A 12 -6.81 8.58 12.72
N PHE A 13 -6.58 9.45 11.74
CA PHE A 13 -5.26 9.72 11.16
C PHE A 13 -4.56 10.95 11.78
N ALA A 14 -5.24 11.74 12.60
CA ALA A 14 -4.66 12.91 13.23
C ALA A 14 -3.87 12.51 14.49
N ALA A 15 -2.55 12.38 14.32
CA ALA A 15 -1.49 12.65 15.29
C ALA A 15 -1.65 12.17 16.75
N ALA A 16 -2.28 11.01 17.00
CA ALA A 16 -2.03 10.30 18.24
C ALA A 16 -0.76 9.45 18.08
N PRO A 17 0.14 9.37 19.08
CA PRO A 17 1.25 8.43 19.00
C PRO A 17 0.68 7.03 18.75
N ALA A 18 1.33 6.27 17.85
CA ALA A 18 0.84 4.96 17.40
C ALA A 18 0.42 4.04 18.56
N SER A 19 1.14 4.09 19.66
CA SER A 19 0.82 3.35 20.89
C SER A 19 -0.52 3.71 21.55
N ALA A 20 -0.96 4.97 21.45
CA ALA A 20 -2.25 5.40 22.01
C ALA A 20 -3.43 4.99 21.12
N GLN A 21 -3.22 4.94 19.81
CA GLN A 21 -4.18 4.42 18.85
C GLN A 21 -4.39 2.93 19.01
N ASP A 22 -3.31 2.17 19.17
CA ASP A 22 -3.35 0.72 19.37
C ASP A 22 -4.11 0.36 20.65
N ALA A 23 -3.85 1.09 21.76
CA ALA A 23 -4.57 0.89 23.01
C ALA A 23 -6.07 1.21 22.93
N ALA A 24 -6.44 2.27 22.20
CA ALA A 24 -7.84 2.65 22.00
C ALA A 24 -8.61 1.63 21.15
N VAL A 25 -7.98 1.09 20.10
CA VAL A 25 -8.59 0.06 19.25
C VAL A 25 -8.66 -1.28 19.99
N ALA A 26 -7.64 -1.65 20.78
CA ALA A 26 -7.67 -2.83 21.62
C ALA A 26 -8.79 -2.79 22.64
N ALA A 27 -8.97 -1.65 23.31
CA ALA A 27 -10.06 -1.45 24.27
C ALA A 27 -11.45 -1.49 23.61
N ALA A 28 -11.58 -0.98 22.38
CA ALA A 28 -12.85 -0.95 21.65
C ALA A 28 -13.24 -2.32 21.05
N THR A 29 -12.26 -3.15 20.68
CA THR A 29 -12.50 -4.42 19.99
C THR A 29 -12.31 -5.65 20.87
N GLY A 30 -11.74 -5.51 22.07
CA GLY A 30 -11.36 -6.63 22.93
C GLY A 30 -10.25 -7.52 22.34
N MET A 31 -9.55 -7.03 21.32
CA MET A 31 -8.47 -7.75 20.64
C MET A 31 -7.17 -7.61 21.42
N THR A 32 -6.36 -8.66 21.40
CA THR A 32 -5.00 -8.62 21.95
C THR A 32 -4.10 -7.77 21.05
N ASP A 33 -3.02 -7.20 21.61
CA ASP A 33 -2.03 -6.43 20.85
C ASP A 33 -1.53 -7.19 19.61
N LYS A 34 -1.34 -8.51 19.73
CA LYS A 34 -0.97 -9.39 18.60
C LYS A 34 -1.99 -9.38 17.48
N GLY A 35 -3.28 -9.44 17.81
CA GLY A 35 -4.35 -9.40 16.83
C GLY A 35 -4.42 -8.04 16.10
N LEU A 36 -4.21 -6.96 16.83
CA LEU A 36 -4.15 -5.61 16.26
C LEU A 36 -2.98 -5.42 15.31
N PHE A 37 -1.79 -5.87 15.69
CA PHE A 37 -0.62 -5.82 14.81
C PHE A 37 -0.82 -6.66 13.55
N ALA A 38 -1.39 -7.86 13.67
CA ALA A 38 -1.66 -8.71 12.52
C ALA A 38 -2.64 -8.04 11.53
N ILE A 39 -3.71 -7.43 12.03
CA ILE A 39 -4.69 -6.74 11.18
C ILE A 39 -4.09 -5.48 10.55
N SER A 40 -3.35 -4.67 11.31
CA SER A 40 -2.72 -3.46 10.77
C SER A 40 -1.68 -3.79 9.69
N ALA A 41 -0.88 -4.84 9.89
CA ALA A 41 0.06 -5.35 8.90
C ALA A 41 -0.65 -5.85 7.63
N ALA A 42 -1.75 -6.60 7.79
CA ALA A 42 -2.54 -7.09 6.67
C ALA A 42 -3.19 -5.95 5.87
N ILE A 43 -3.74 -4.94 6.54
CA ILE A 43 -4.32 -3.75 5.88
C ILE A 43 -3.24 -2.98 5.13
N ALA A 44 -2.10 -2.72 5.76
CA ALA A 44 -0.99 -2.01 5.14
C ALA A 44 -0.51 -2.71 3.86
N LEU A 45 -0.33 -4.02 3.91
CA LEU A 45 0.09 -4.82 2.76
C LEU A 45 -0.99 -4.86 1.67
N CYS A 46 -2.26 -4.98 2.05
CA CYS A 46 -3.38 -4.97 1.11
C CYS A 46 -3.45 -3.65 0.34
N VAL A 47 -3.34 -2.51 1.04
CA VAL A 47 -3.36 -1.18 0.41
C VAL A 47 -2.15 -0.98 -0.50
N ALA A 48 -0.95 -1.40 -0.07
CA ALA A 48 0.26 -1.31 -0.87
C ALA A 48 0.16 -2.19 -2.14
N ALA A 49 -0.32 -3.42 -2.01
CA ALA A 49 -0.50 -4.34 -3.14
C ALA A 49 -1.53 -3.84 -4.15
N LEU A 50 -2.68 -3.32 -3.68
CA LEU A 50 -3.69 -2.73 -4.55
C LEU A 50 -3.15 -1.49 -5.28
N GLY A 51 -2.47 -0.60 -4.57
CA GLY A 51 -1.85 0.59 -5.14
C GLY A 51 -0.78 0.23 -6.17
N GLY A 52 0.07 -0.75 -5.85
CA GLY A 52 1.10 -1.28 -6.74
C GLY A 52 0.51 -1.90 -8.01
N ALA A 53 -0.49 -2.77 -7.87
CA ALA A 53 -1.14 -3.41 -9.01
C ALA A 53 -1.80 -2.40 -9.96
N LEU A 54 -2.49 -1.39 -9.41
CA LEU A 54 -3.09 -0.31 -10.22
C LEU A 54 -2.03 0.53 -10.93
N ALA A 55 -0.93 0.85 -10.25
CA ALA A 55 0.16 1.61 -10.83
C ALA A 55 0.87 0.83 -11.94
N GLN A 56 1.16 -0.45 -11.73
CA GLN A 56 1.75 -1.34 -12.74
C GLN A 56 0.83 -1.50 -13.95
N GLY A 57 -0.47 -1.66 -13.72
CA GLY A 57 -1.46 -1.72 -14.79
C GLY A 57 -1.45 -0.47 -15.67
N LYS A 58 -1.36 0.73 -15.05
CA LYS A 58 -1.28 2.00 -15.79
C LYS A 58 0.02 2.13 -16.60
N VAL A 59 1.15 1.77 -16.01
CA VAL A 59 2.45 1.80 -16.70
C VAL A 59 2.44 0.84 -17.89
N GLY A 60 1.97 -0.39 -17.68
CA GLY A 60 1.86 -1.39 -18.74
C GLY A 60 0.92 -0.94 -19.86
N ALA A 61 -0.26 -0.45 -19.54
CA ALA A 61 -1.22 0.04 -20.51
C ALA A 61 -0.65 1.20 -21.35
N ALA A 62 -0.03 2.19 -20.70
CA ALA A 62 0.58 3.33 -21.40
C ALA A 62 1.74 2.90 -22.33
N ALA A 63 2.55 1.95 -21.89
CA ALA A 63 3.64 1.40 -22.70
C ALA A 63 3.11 0.65 -23.93
N MET A 64 2.08 -0.18 -23.76
CA MET A 64 1.46 -0.91 -24.86
C MET A 64 0.76 0.03 -25.84
N GLU A 65 0.09 1.06 -25.36
CA GLU A 65 -0.54 2.08 -26.21
C GLU A 65 0.52 2.87 -27.00
N GLY A 66 1.63 3.23 -26.36
CA GLY A 66 2.75 3.89 -27.02
C GLY A 66 3.36 3.03 -28.13
N LEU A 67 3.55 1.73 -27.89
CA LEU A 67 4.05 0.79 -28.88
C LEU A 67 3.08 0.55 -30.03
N ALA A 68 1.78 0.51 -29.75
CA ALA A 68 0.77 0.37 -30.78
C ALA A 68 0.74 1.56 -31.76
N ARG A 69 1.02 2.77 -31.25
CA ARG A 69 1.12 3.97 -32.11
C ARG A 69 2.46 4.08 -32.84
N ASN A 70 3.54 3.64 -32.23
CA ASN A 70 4.88 3.67 -32.81
C ASN A 70 5.70 2.42 -32.44
N PRO A 71 5.62 1.35 -33.25
CA PRO A 71 6.37 0.11 -33.00
C PRO A 71 7.89 0.29 -32.96
N GLN A 72 8.42 1.32 -33.62
CA GLN A 72 9.87 1.63 -33.63
C GLN A 72 10.36 2.14 -32.26
N ALA A 73 9.47 2.61 -31.39
CA ALA A 73 9.83 3.10 -30.07
C ALA A 73 10.08 1.99 -29.03
N ARG A 74 10.00 0.71 -29.42
CA ARG A 74 10.14 -0.45 -28.53
C ARG A 74 11.38 -0.33 -27.63
N ASP A 75 12.52 -0.10 -28.19
CA ASP A 75 13.81 -0.12 -27.46
C ASP A 75 13.94 1.09 -26.50
N SER A 76 13.31 2.21 -26.81
CA SER A 76 13.29 3.39 -25.95
C SER A 76 12.24 3.31 -24.83
N ILE A 77 11.15 2.57 -25.01
CA ILE A 77 10.09 2.40 -24.00
C ILE A 77 10.40 1.25 -23.05
N PHE A 78 11.05 0.19 -23.51
CA PHE A 78 11.22 -1.05 -22.76
C PHE A 78 11.98 -0.84 -21.44
N VAL A 79 13.13 -0.21 -21.47
CA VAL A 79 13.96 -0.02 -20.27
C VAL A 79 13.28 0.89 -19.23
N PRO A 80 12.76 2.09 -19.58
CA PRO A 80 12.03 2.92 -18.64
C PRO A 80 10.80 2.23 -18.06
N MET A 81 10.07 1.46 -18.83
CA MET A 81 8.92 0.68 -18.37
C MET A 81 9.34 -0.33 -17.32
N ILE A 82 10.36 -1.14 -17.57
CA ILE A 82 10.86 -2.14 -16.61
C ILE A 82 11.32 -1.46 -15.32
N ILE A 83 12.06 -0.37 -15.41
CA ILE A 83 12.53 0.38 -14.24
C ILE A 83 11.33 0.88 -13.42
N ALA A 84 10.31 1.45 -14.06
CA ALA A 84 9.12 1.91 -13.37
C ALA A 84 8.37 0.76 -12.67
N LEU A 85 8.21 -0.38 -13.32
CA LEU A 85 7.58 -1.56 -12.74
C LEU A 85 8.35 -2.08 -11.52
N VAL A 86 9.68 -2.17 -11.61
CA VAL A 86 10.54 -2.61 -10.51
C VAL A 86 10.47 -1.68 -9.30
N PHE A 87 10.46 -0.36 -9.51
CA PHE A 87 10.31 0.59 -8.41
C PHE A 87 8.95 0.46 -7.71
N ILE A 88 7.86 0.26 -8.46
CA ILE A 88 6.53 0.02 -7.88
C ILE A 88 6.54 -1.26 -7.06
N GLU A 89 7.11 -2.35 -7.59
CA GLU A 89 7.22 -3.64 -6.89
C GLU A 89 8.05 -3.51 -5.61
N THR A 90 9.14 -2.75 -5.65
CA THR A 90 10.01 -2.54 -4.50
C THR A 90 9.27 -1.89 -3.34
N LEU A 91 8.35 -0.94 -3.58
CA LEU A 91 7.53 -0.35 -2.53
C LEU A 91 6.61 -1.38 -1.85
N VAL A 92 6.04 -2.30 -2.61
CA VAL A 92 5.21 -3.39 -2.08
C VAL A 92 6.07 -4.35 -1.24
N LEU A 93 7.28 -4.69 -1.72
CA LEU A 93 8.23 -5.54 -0.99
C LEU A 93 8.70 -4.89 0.31
N PHE A 94 8.96 -3.58 0.34
CA PHE A 94 9.28 -2.87 1.58
C PHE A 94 8.12 -2.94 2.60
N THR A 95 6.89 -2.77 2.14
CA THR A 95 5.72 -2.88 3.01
C THR A 95 5.57 -4.31 3.53
N PHE A 96 5.80 -5.31 2.68
CA PHE A 96 5.81 -6.73 3.08
C PHE A 96 6.89 -7.00 4.13
N ALA A 97 8.13 -6.55 3.90
CA ALA A 97 9.24 -6.74 4.83
C ALA A 97 8.96 -6.07 6.19
N LEU A 98 8.39 -4.87 6.19
CA LEU A 98 7.97 -4.17 7.39
C LEU A 98 6.87 -4.93 8.15
N ALA A 99 5.83 -5.36 7.45
CA ALA A 99 4.72 -6.13 8.00
C ALA A 99 5.20 -7.46 8.62
N PHE A 100 6.12 -8.15 7.92
CA PHE A 100 6.72 -9.40 8.41
C PHE A 100 7.64 -9.17 9.60
N GLY A 101 8.45 -8.12 9.58
CA GLY A 101 9.35 -7.75 10.69
C GLY A 101 8.60 -7.35 11.96
N LEU A 102 7.45 -6.70 11.82
CA LEU A 102 6.57 -6.38 12.95
C LEU A 102 5.95 -7.67 13.54
N ASN A 103 5.52 -8.58 12.69
CA ASN A 103 4.91 -9.85 13.13
C ASN A 103 5.92 -10.76 13.87
N GLY A 104 7.21 -10.66 13.57
CA GLY A 104 8.28 -11.42 14.24
C GLY A 104 8.68 -10.88 15.62
N LYS A 105 8.18 -9.71 16.02
CA LYS A 105 8.45 -9.11 17.35
C LYS A 105 7.34 -9.36 18.38
N ILE A 106 6.29 -10.02 17.99
CA ILE A 106 5.12 -10.38 18.80
C ILE A 106 5.21 -11.84 19.20
#